data_28982358066aa1df16e44fc927e4a0c9
#
_entry.id   28982358066aa1df16e44fc927e4a0c9
#
_cell.length_a   1.000
_cell.length_b   1.000
_cell.length_c   1.000
_cell.angle_alpha   90.00
_cell.angle_beta   90.00
_cell.angle_gamma   90.00
#
_symmetry.space_group_name_H-M   'P 1'
#
loop_
_entity.id
_entity.type
_entity.pdbx_description
1 polymer ?
#
loop_
_entity_poly.entity_id
_entity_poly.type
_entity_poly.pdbx_seq_one_letter_code
_entity_poly.pdbx_strand_id
1 'polypeptide(L)'
;EEMSSDIEKWREKLIETALEQDDDLLEKYLEGEEPSIDGIKKCIRKGTINLDFFPTFCGSAFKNKGVQNILDAVVDYLPNPTEVKPQPEIDLEGNETGEFAVVDPNKPMRALAFKIMDDRYGALTFTRIYSGTLKKGDNVVNTFTGKTERIGRIVEMHADSREELESAQAGDIVALLGMKNTKTGHTLADANNPATLEPMVFPDPVISIAISPQDKAGTEKLGIALNKMMQEDPSFQVSTDDDSGETIIKGMGELHLDIKVDILKRTHGVEVNMGKPQVAYRETITQIVEDTYTHKKQTGGSGQFAKIDYLIEPGEQNSGYTFESKVTGGNVPREYWSAVEKAFESSMNEGTMAGFPLLDVSFKLMDGGFHAVDSSAMAFELATKAAYRQSIPKAGPQLLEPIMKVDVYTPEDHVGDVIGDLNRRRGMIKSQDTGPTGTRVNASAPLAEMFGYIGHLRTMTSGRGQFSMEFSHYAPCPSNVADEVI
;
A
#
# COMPACT_ATOMS: atom_id res chain seq x y z
N GLU A 1 -49.41 -15.80 -1.00
CA GLU A 1 -50.12 -14.51 -0.82
C GLU A 1 -49.30 -13.51 0.01
N GLU A 2 -48.72 -13.91 1.18
CA GLU A 2 -47.88 -13.00 2.01
C GLU A 2 -46.64 -12.49 1.27
N MET A 3 -45.97 -13.32 0.47
CA MET A 3 -44.79 -12.91 -0.29
C MET A 3 -45.12 -12.05 -1.53
N SER A 4 -46.36 -12.02 -2.01
CA SER A 4 -46.71 -11.29 -3.24
C SER A 4 -46.63 -9.78 -3.03
N SER A 5 -47.14 -9.27 -1.92
CA SER A 5 -47.12 -7.83 -1.61
C SER A 5 -45.70 -7.32 -1.34
N ASP A 6 -44.83 -8.15 -0.74
CA ASP A 6 -43.44 -7.79 -0.52
C ASP A 6 -42.65 -7.74 -1.84
N ILE A 7 -42.92 -8.68 -2.76
CA ILE A 7 -42.31 -8.67 -4.11
C ILE A 7 -42.67 -7.40 -4.86
N GLU A 8 -43.94 -7.01 -4.87
CA GLU A 8 -44.40 -5.79 -5.53
C GLU A 8 -43.73 -4.53 -4.96
N LYS A 9 -43.75 -4.41 -3.64
CA LYS A 9 -43.07 -3.30 -2.91
C LYS A 9 -41.59 -3.17 -3.23
N TRP A 10 -40.87 -4.29 -3.21
CA TRP A 10 -39.43 -4.27 -3.48
C TRP A 10 -39.11 -4.06 -4.93
N ARG A 11 -39.95 -4.55 -5.84
CA ARG A 11 -39.85 -4.27 -7.27
C ARG A 11 -40.03 -2.79 -7.57
N GLU A 12 -41.05 -2.15 -7.00
CA GLU A 12 -41.31 -0.71 -7.14
C GLU A 12 -40.08 0.09 -6.67
N LYS A 13 -39.56 -0.21 -5.48
CA LYS A 13 -38.34 0.44 -4.94
C LYS A 13 -37.12 0.23 -5.82
N LEU A 14 -36.92 -0.96 -6.40
CA LEU A 14 -35.86 -1.23 -7.35
C LEU A 14 -35.98 -0.37 -8.58
N ILE A 15 -37.16 -0.25 -9.14
CA ILE A 15 -37.44 0.57 -10.33
C ILE A 15 -37.17 2.05 -10.03
N GLU A 16 -37.69 2.58 -8.95
CA GLU A 16 -37.46 3.96 -8.51
C GLU A 16 -35.96 4.25 -8.37
N THR A 17 -35.22 3.42 -7.61
CA THR A 17 -33.77 3.57 -7.42
C THR A 17 -32.99 3.49 -8.75
N ALA A 18 -33.41 2.61 -9.66
CA ALA A 18 -32.77 2.51 -10.97
C ALA A 18 -33.04 3.75 -11.84
N LEU A 19 -34.28 4.24 -11.87
CA LEU A 19 -34.67 5.37 -12.68
C LEU A 19 -34.09 6.71 -12.23
N GLU A 20 -33.61 6.83 -11.00
CA GLU A 20 -32.81 7.99 -10.54
C GLU A 20 -31.59 8.28 -11.43
N GLN A 21 -31.20 7.32 -12.28
CA GLN A 21 -30.10 7.49 -13.23
C GLN A 21 -30.52 8.15 -14.57
N ASP A 22 -31.82 8.38 -14.81
CA ASP A 22 -32.32 8.92 -16.05
C ASP A 22 -33.59 9.74 -15.77
N ASP A 23 -33.47 11.07 -15.79
CA ASP A 23 -34.51 12.01 -15.42
C ASP A 23 -35.74 11.87 -16.31
N ASP A 24 -35.57 11.61 -17.62
CA ASP A 24 -36.67 11.46 -18.58
C ASP A 24 -37.52 10.20 -18.31
N LEU A 25 -36.83 9.09 -17.93
CA LEU A 25 -37.53 7.86 -17.60
C LEU A 25 -38.20 7.95 -16.22
N LEU A 26 -37.57 8.65 -15.28
CA LEU A 26 -38.14 8.89 -13.95
C LEU A 26 -39.40 9.75 -14.04
N GLU A 27 -39.40 10.84 -14.84
CA GLU A 27 -40.56 11.72 -15.04
C GLU A 27 -41.76 10.95 -15.63
N LYS A 28 -41.53 10.15 -16.67
CA LYS A 28 -42.56 9.29 -17.26
C LYS A 28 -43.15 8.27 -16.29
N TYR A 29 -42.28 7.66 -15.47
CA TYR A 29 -42.71 6.73 -14.44
C TYR A 29 -43.60 7.40 -13.38
N LEU A 30 -43.24 8.61 -12.96
CA LEU A 30 -44.03 9.40 -12.02
C LEU A 30 -45.41 9.86 -12.65
N GLU A 31 -45.45 10.01 -13.96
CA GLU A 31 -46.71 10.26 -14.72
C GLU A 31 -47.57 8.99 -14.91
N GLY A 32 -47.07 7.83 -14.49
CA GLY A 32 -47.77 6.54 -14.53
C GLY A 32 -47.47 5.66 -15.75
N GLU A 33 -46.42 5.98 -16.52
CA GLU A 33 -45.95 5.10 -17.58
C GLU A 33 -45.02 4.02 -17.04
N GLU A 34 -45.31 2.74 -17.31
CA GLU A 34 -44.39 1.67 -16.91
C GLU A 34 -43.12 1.68 -17.78
N PRO A 35 -41.91 1.69 -17.14
CA PRO A 35 -40.67 1.66 -17.87
C PRO A 35 -40.43 0.30 -18.53
N SER A 36 -39.83 0.31 -19.71
CA SER A 36 -39.42 -0.93 -20.37
C SER A 36 -38.31 -1.63 -19.61
N ILE A 37 -38.24 -2.96 -19.72
CA ILE A 37 -37.17 -3.78 -19.09
C ILE A 37 -35.78 -3.31 -19.56
N ASP A 38 -35.64 -2.96 -20.84
CA ASP A 38 -34.41 -2.45 -21.41
C ASP A 38 -34.01 -1.07 -20.82
N GLY A 39 -35.01 -0.20 -20.57
CA GLY A 39 -34.82 1.08 -19.88
C GLY A 39 -34.30 0.87 -18.46
N ILE A 40 -34.96 0.00 -17.69
CA ILE A 40 -34.54 -0.35 -16.33
C ILE A 40 -33.08 -0.90 -16.32
N LYS A 41 -32.77 -1.86 -17.22
CA LYS A 41 -31.44 -2.43 -17.36
C LYS A 41 -30.37 -1.38 -17.68
N LYS A 42 -30.66 -0.43 -18.58
CA LYS A 42 -29.74 0.68 -18.90
C LYS A 42 -29.47 1.56 -17.68
N CYS A 43 -30.52 1.88 -16.92
CA CYS A 43 -30.38 2.65 -15.69
C CYS A 43 -29.55 1.89 -14.63
N ILE A 44 -29.81 0.59 -14.42
CA ILE A 44 -29.00 -0.24 -13.50
C ILE A 44 -27.55 -0.27 -13.95
N ARG A 45 -27.26 -0.44 -15.26
CA ARG A 45 -25.91 -0.40 -15.80
C ARG A 45 -25.23 0.94 -15.52
N LYS A 46 -25.91 2.06 -15.77
CA LYS A 46 -25.36 3.40 -15.56
C LYS A 46 -25.00 3.62 -14.10
N GLY A 47 -25.90 3.31 -13.15
CA GLY A 47 -25.61 3.44 -11.73
C GLY A 47 -24.52 2.48 -11.23
N THR A 48 -24.42 1.29 -11.84
CA THR A 48 -23.33 0.34 -11.53
C THR A 48 -21.97 0.87 -12.00
N ILE A 49 -21.90 1.43 -13.20
CA ILE A 49 -20.66 2.01 -13.76
C ILE A 49 -20.22 3.25 -12.98
N ASN A 50 -21.18 4.07 -12.55
CA ASN A 50 -20.92 5.26 -11.72
C ASN A 50 -20.62 4.93 -10.26
N LEU A 51 -20.79 3.67 -9.82
CA LEU A 51 -20.67 3.22 -8.43
C LEU A 51 -21.73 3.82 -7.49
N ASP A 52 -22.89 4.22 -8.00
CA ASP A 52 -23.99 4.75 -7.20
C ASP A 52 -24.67 3.65 -6.39
N PHE A 53 -24.70 2.42 -6.93
CA PHE A 53 -25.20 1.22 -6.27
C PHE A 53 -24.60 -0.06 -6.87
N PHE A 54 -24.81 -1.18 -6.18
CA PHE A 54 -24.29 -2.50 -6.56
C PHE A 54 -25.41 -3.50 -6.76
N PRO A 55 -25.64 -4.01 -8.00
CA PRO A 55 -26.62 -5.06 -8.26
C PRO A 55 -26.27 -6.34 -7.48
N THR A 56 -27.23 -6.85 -6.71
CA THR A 56 -27.02 -8.03 -5.86
C THR A 56 -27.97 -9.15 -6.27
N PHE A 57 -27.47 -10.36 -6.43
CA PHE A 57 -28.19 -11.54 -6.86
C PHE A 57 -28.09 -12.65 -5.84
N CYS A 58 -29.17 -13.41 -5.70
CA CYS A 58 -29.20 -14.61 -4.87
C CYS A 58 -29.16 -15.87 -5.74
N GLY A 59 -28.39 -16.87 -5.33
CA GLY A 59 -28.31 -18.12 -6.03
C GLY A 59 -27.69 -19.25 -5.19
N SER A 60 -27.66 -20.44 -5.76
CA SER A 60 -26.97 -21.61 -5.21
C SER A 60 -26.17 -22.29 -6.31
N ALA A 61 -24.88 -22.03 -6.35
CA ALA A 61 -23.98 -22.62 -7.34
C ALA A 61 -23.99 -24.15 -7.29
N PHE A 62 -23.96 -24.73 -6.08
CA PHE A 62 -24.01 -26.18 -5.89
C PHE A 62 -25.29 -26.83 -6.47
N LYS A 63 -26.42 -26.12 -6.40
CA LYS A 63 -27.71 -26.58 -6.96
C LYS A 63 -27.96 -26.08 -8.37
N ASN A 64 -27.02 -25.42 -9.00
CA ASN A 64 -27.14 -24.75 -10.30
C ASN A 64 -28.40 -23.86 -10.40
N LYS A 65 -28.68 -23.07 -9.36
CA LYS A 65 -29.77 -22.10 -9.29
C LYS A 65 -29.25 -20.67 -9.40
N GLY A 66 -29.75 -19.91 -10.38
CA GLY A 66 -29.38 -18.51 -10.60
C GLY A 66 -27.99 -18.28 -11.22
N VAL A 67 -27.26 -19.33 -11.61
CA VAL A 67 -25.90 -19.22 -12.19
C VAL A 67 -25.95 -18.51 -13.55
N GLN A 68 -26.90 -18.88 -14.41
CA GLN A 68 -27.08 -18.24 -15.71
C GLN A 68 -27.43 -16.75 -15.56
N ASN A 69 -28.33 -16.41 -14.63
CA ASN A 69 -28.69 -15.01 -14.35
C ASN A 69 -27.50 -14.15 -13.91
N ILE A 70 -26.56 -14.72 -13.16
CA ILE A 70 -25.31 -14.05 -12.77
C ILE A 70 -24.43 -13.81 -14.01
N LEU A 71 -24.31 -14.79 -14.91
CA LEU A 71 -23.54 -14.62 -16.15
C LEU A 71 -24.14 -13.56 -17.05
N ASP A 72 -25.47 -13.55 -17.20
CA ASP A 72 -26.20 -12.51 -17.94
C ASP A 72 -25.98 -11.14 -17.27
N ALA A 73 -26.04 -11.05 -15.95
CA ALA A 73 -25.82 -9.82 -15.20
C ALA A 73 -24.40 -9.26 -15.35
N VAL A 74 -23.38 -10.10 -15.47
CA VAL A 74 -22.01 -9.67 -15.80
C VAL A 74 -21.98 -8.94 -17.13
N VAL A 75 -22.65 -9.49 -18.15
CA VAL A 75 -22.74 -8.87 -19.50
C VAL A 75 -23.60 -7.60 -19.48
N ASP A 76 -24.73 -7.64 -18.78
CA ASP A 76 -25.70 -6.55 -18.77
C ASP A 76 -25.21 -5.34 -17.97
N TYR A 77 -24.48 -5.53 -16.85
CA TYR A 77 -24.26 -4.47 -15.87
C TYR A 77 -22.78 -4.09 -15.63
N LEU A 78 -21.82 -4.97 -15.85
CA LEU A 78 -20.41 -4.61 -15.65
C LEU A 78 -19.87 -3.81 -16.85
N PRO A 79 -18.99 -2.82 -16.59
CA PRO A 79 -18.38 -2.05 -17.66
C PRO A 79 -17.35 -2.89 -18.45
N ASN A 80 -17.26 -2.63 -19.75
CA ASN A 80 -16.12 -3.06 -20.53
C ASN A 80 -14.95 -2.07 -20.37
N PRO A 81 -13.72 -2.43 -20.78
CA PRO A 81 -12.54 -1.56 -20.58
C PRO A 81 -12.65 -0.16 -21.20
N THR A 82 -13.50 0.05 -22.23
CA THR A 82 -13.67 1.36 -22.88
C THR A 82 -14.67 2.27 -22.18
N GLU A 83 -15.44 1.74 -21.25
CA GLU A 83 -16.46 2.49 -20.49
C GLU A 83 -15.95 3.00 -19.14
N VAL A 84 -14.76 2.55 -18.70
CA VAL A 84 -14.14 3.01 -17.47
C VAL A 84 -13.19 4.20 -17.75
N LYS A 85 -12.99 5.05 -16.75
CA LYS A 85 -12.05 6.17 -16.83
C LYS A 85 -10.64 5.65 -17.15
N PRO A 86 -9.98 6.17 -18.19
CA PRO A 86 -8.62 5.74 -18.53
C PRO A 86 -7.62 6.16 -17.45
N GLN A 87 -6.53 5.39 -17.30
CA GLN A 87 -5.49 5.66 -16.33
C GLN A 87 -4.60 6.82 -16.79
N PRO A 88 -4.27 7.79 -15.91
CA PRO A 88 -3.32 8.84 -16.24
C PRO A 88 -1.91 8.27 -16.46
N GLU A 89 -1.16 8.88 -17.39
CA GLU A 89 0.24 8.57 -17.59
C GLU A 89 1.12 9.54 -16.82
N ILE A 90 2.15 9.00 -16.18
CA ILE A 90 3.15 9.72 -15.38
C ILE A 90 4.51 9.53 -16.06
N ASP A 91 5.32 10.54 -16.16
CA ASP A 91 6.68 10.42 -16.68
C ASP A 91 7.61 9.66 -15.72
N LEU A 92 8.84 9.42 -16.11
CA LEU A 92 9.80 8.69 -15.26
C LEU A 92 10.34 9.55 -14.10
N GLU A 93 10.13 10.84 -14.14
CA GLU A 93 10.43 11.82 -13.08
C GLU A 93 9.30 11.96 -12.06
N GLY A 94 8.12 11.35 -12.31
CA GLY A 94 6.96 11.38 -11.41
C GLY A 94 5.97 12.51 -11.68
N ASN A 95 6.07 13.23 -12.82
CA ASN A 95 5.17 14.31 -13.16
C ASN A 95 4.01 13.79 -14.03
N GLU A 96 2.81 14.34 -13.85
CA GLU A 96 1.68 14.07 -14.73
C GLU A 96 1.98 14.57 -16.15
N THR A 97 1.84 13.67 -17.14
CA THR A 97 2.05 14.02 -18.55
C THR A 97 0.86 14.74 -19.17
N GLY A 98 -0.32 14.63 -18.54
CA GLY A 98 -1.60 15.06 -19.09
C GLY A 98 -2.17 14.09 -20.15
N GLU A 99 -1.46 13.01 -20.45
CA GLU A 99 -1.93 11.92 -21.31
C GLU A 99 -2.53 10.77 -20.51
N PHE A 100 -3.30 9.92 -21.21
CA PHE A 100 -3.99 8.79 -20.61
C PHE A 100 -3.76 7.51 -21.41
N ALA A 101 -3.60 6.41 -20.71
CA ALA A 101 -3.56 5.07 -21.30
C ALA A 101 -4.98 4.66 -21.74
N VAL A 102 -5.28 4.91 -23.00
CA VAL A 102 -6.59 4.58 -23.59
C VAL A 102 -6.58 3.17 -24.17
N VAL A 103 -7.74 2.53 -24.21
CA VAL A 103 -7.95 1.17 -24.75
C VAL A 103 -7.88 1.22 -26.28
N ASP A 104 -6.67 1.27 -26.80
CA ASP A 104 -6.38 1.26 -28.26
C ASP A 104 -5.13 0.39 -28.52
N PRO A 105 -5.24 -0.71 -29.28
CA PRO A 105 -4.13 -1.60 -29.58
C PRO A 105 -3.01 -0.98 -30.42
N ASN A 106 -3.23 0.18 -31.04
CA ASN A 106 -2.25 0.89 -31.86
C ASN A 106 -1.44 1.95 -31.09
N LYS A 107 -1.77 2.19 -29.86
CA LYS A 107 -1.03 3.12 -28.98
C LYS A 107 0.22 2.46 -28.37
N PRO A 108 1.17 3.23 -27.82
CA PRO A 108 2.27 2.65 -27.04
C PRO A 108 1.76 1.72 -25.93
N MET A 109 2.46 0.61 -25.75
CA MET A 109 2.07 -0.41 -24.78
C MET A 109 2.25 0.10 -23.34
N ARG A 110 1.18 -0.03 -22.54
CA ARG A 110 1.14 0.21 -21.10
C ARG A 110 0.43 -0.94 -20.41
N ALA A 111 1.10 -1.55 -19.46
CA ALA A 111 0.54 -2.66 -18.72
C ALA A 111 0.92 -2.59 -17.23
N LEU A 112 0.03 -3.01 -16.36
CA LEU A 112 0.23 -3.07 -14.91
C LEU A 112 0.33 -4.52 -14.45
N ALA A 113 1.44 -4.88 -13.85
CA ALA A 113 1.60 -6.14 -13.13
C ALA A 113 0.92 -6.02 -11.77
N PHE A 114 -0.36 -6.39 -11.69
CA PHE A 114 -1.19 -6.15 -10.49
C PHE A 114 -1.16 -7.27 -9.48
N LYS A 115 -0.68 -8.47 -9.85
CA LYS A 115 -0.57 -9.61 -8.96
C LYS A 115 0.51 -10.56 -9.44
N ILE A 116 1.33 -11.07 -8.51
CA ILE A 116 2.25 -12.17 -8.76
C ILE A 116 1.79 -13.37 -7.94
N MET A 117 1.82 -14.53 -8.54
CA MET A 117 1.56 -15.81 -7.86
C MET A 117 2.66 -16.78 -8.24
N ASP A 118 3.23 -17.44 -7.26
CA ASP A 118 4.13 -18.56 -7.50
C ASP A 118 3.34 -19.87 -7.48
N ASP A 119 3.52 -20.68 -8.50
CA ASP A 119 2.96 -22.01 -8.54
C ASP A 119 4.06 -23.06 -8.80
N ARG A 120 3.67 -24.33 -8.87
CA ARG A 120 4.60 -25.45 -9.13
C ARG A 120 5.35 -25.35 -10.46
N TYR A 121 4.97 -24.48 -11.36
CA TYR A 121 5.57 -24.28 -12.69
C TYR A 121 6.29 -22.94 -12.83
N GLY A 122 6.40 -22.17 -11.75
CA GLY A 122 7.07 -20.87 -11.68
C GLY A 122 6.14 -19.69 -11.47
N ALA A 123 6.73 -18.50 -11.37
CA ALA A 123 5.99 -17.28 -11.12
C ALA A 123 5.12 -16.86 -12.32
N LEU A 124 3.86 -16.60 -12.03
CA LEU A 124 2.85 -16.02 -12.92
C LEU A 124 2.70 -14.54 -12.56
N THR A 125 3.04 -13.66 -13.50
CA THR A 125 2.82 -12.23 -13.33
C THR A 125 1.53 -11.83 -14.03
N PHE A 126 0.44 -11.72 -13.30
CA PHE A 126 -0.84 -11.26 -13.81
C PHE A 126 -0.77 -9.79 -14.18
N THR A 127 -1.05 -9.51 -15.43
CA THR A 127 -0.81 -8.22 -16.03
C THR A 127 -2.04 -7.77 -16.80
N ARG A 128 -2.54 -6.55 -16.50
CA ARG A 128 -3.58 -5.90 -17.28
C ARG A 128 -2.94 -4.96 -18.31
N ILE A 129 -3.33 -5.09 -19.56
CA ILE A 129 -2.89 -4.22 -20.64
C ILE A 129 -3.90 -3.07 -20.78
N TYR A 130 -3.43 -1.84 -20.52
CA TYR A 130 -4.26 -0.63 -20.58
C TYR A 130 -4.25 0.03 -21.96
N SER A 131 -3.11 -0.03 -22.67
CA SER A 131 -2.99 0.46 -24.03
C SER A 131 -1.99 -0.37 -24.83
N GLY A 132 -2.07 -0.30 -26.16
CA GLY A 132 -1.14 -0.97 -27.06
C GLY A 132 -1.36 -2.46 -27.20
N THR A 133 -0.36 -3.13 -27.74
CA THR A 133 -0.31 -4.57 -27.95
C THR A 133 1.01 -5.13 -27.43
N LEU A 134 0.95 -6.24 -26.73
CA LEU A 134 2.09 -6.98 -26.21
C LEU A 134 2.22 -8.31 -26.97
N LYS A 135 3.43 -8.62 -27.47
CA LYS A 135 3.71 -9.85 -28.21
C LYS A 135 4.78 -10.67 -27.50
N LYS A 136 4.71 -11.97 -27.68
CA LYS A 136 5.77 -12.90 -27.27
C LYS A 136 7.09 -12.50 -27.94
N GLY A 137 8.13 -12.34 -27.12
CA GLY A 137 9.46 -11.93 -27.58
C GLY A 137 9.73 -10.43 -27.53
N ASP A 138 8.71 -9.60 -27.28
CA ASP A 138 8.90 -8.15 -27.12
C ASP A 138 9.81 -7.82 -25.94
N ASN A 139 10.49 -6.68 -26.06
CA ASN A 139 11.24 -6.08 -24.97
C ASN A 139 10.40 -4.93 -24.39
N VAL A 140 10.13 -5.02 -23.09
CA VAL A 140 9.41 -4.01 -22.32
C VAL A 140 10.33 -3.41 -21.28
N VAL A 141 10.13 -2.16 -20.93
CA VAL A 141 10.81 -1.52 -19.81
C VAL A 141 9.92 -1.56 -18.56
N ASN A 142 10.49 -2.00 -17.47
CA ASN A 142 9.89 -1.85 -16.14
C ASN A 142 10.22 -0.44 -15.63
N THR A 143 9.25 0.43 -15.58
CA THR A 143 9.44 1.87 -15.31
C THR A 143 9.90 2.17 -13.88
N PHE A 144 9.65 1.26 -12.93
CA PHE A 144 10.12 1.39 -11.54
C PHE A 144 11.58 1.02 -11.35
N THR A 145 12.08 0.04 -12.12
CA THR A 145 13.46 -0.44 -11.99
C THR A 145 14.38 0.10 -13.08
N GLY A 146 13.81 0.72 -14.12
CA GLY A 146 14.53 1.14 -15.34
C GLY A 146 15.08 -0.02 -16.18
N LYS A 147 14.79 -1.28 -15.81
CA LYS A 147 15.34 -2.46 -16.48
C LYS A 147 14.42 -2.92 -17.60
N THR A 148 15.05 -3.32 -18.71
CA THR A 148 14.36 -3.97 -19.84
C THR A 148 14.23 -5.47 -19.56
N GLU A 149 13.03 -6.00 -19.77
CA GLU A 149 12.73 -7.43 -19.68
C GLU A 149 12.14 -7.93 -21.00
N ARG A 150 12.50 -9.14 -21.37
CA ARG A 150 11.94 -9.79 -22.55
C ARG A 150 10.75 -10.64 -22.17
N ILE A 151 9.64 -10.47 -22.91
CA ILE A 151 8.43 -11.27 -22.72
C ILE A 151 8.68 -12.69 -23.23
N GLY A 152 8.71 -13.65 -22.34
CA GLY A 152 8.94 -15.06 -22.66
C GLY A 152 7.69 -15.72 -23.19
N ARG A 153 6.71 -15.94 -22.34
CA ARG A 153 5.42 -16.53 -22.68
C ARG A 153 4.30 -15.68 -22.14
N ILE A 154 3.25 -15.57 -22.92
CA ILE A 154 1.96 -14.95 -22.54
C ILE A 154 0.95 -16.08 -22.43
N VAL A 155 0.23 -16.16 -21.33
CA VAL A 155 -0.83 -17.15 -21.13
C VAL A 155 -2.12 -16.51 -20.67
N GLU A 156 -3.21 -16.97 -21.20
CA GLU A 156 -4.54 -16.74 -20.64
C GLU A 156 -4.84 -17.84 -19.61
N MET A 157 -5.33 -17.40 -18.46
CA MET A 157 -5.64 -18.32 -17.36
C MET A 157 -7.14 -18.60 -17.31
N HIS A 158 -7.49 -19.85 -17.39
CA HIS A 158 -8.85 -20.32 -17.20
C HIS A 158 -8.86 -21.33 -16.05
N ALA A 159 -9.20 -20.86 -14.87
CA ALA A 159 -9.03 -21.59 -13.60
C ALA A 159 -7.56 -22.03 -13.42
N ASP A 160 -7.27 -23.33 -13.45
CA ASP A 160 -5.93 -23.95 -13.38
C ASP A 160 -5.33 -24.25 -14.77
N SER A 161 -6.11 -24.06 -15.82
CA SER A 161 -5.67 -24.29 -17.20
C SER A 161 -4.98 -23.06 -17.76
N ARG A 162 -3.97 -23.28 -18.62
CA ARG A 162 -3.18 -22.24 -19.28
C ARG A 162 -3.30 -22.39 -20.78
N GLU A 163 -3.68 -21.33 -21.46
CA GLU A 163 -3.66 -21.23 -22.90
C GLU A 163 -2.57 -20.27 -23.35
N GLU A 164 -1.62 -20.74 -24.17
CA GLU A 164 -0.55 -19.86 -24.68
C GLU A 164 -1.07 -18.93 -25.76
N LEU A 165 -0.74 -17.65 -25.63
CA LEU A 165 -1.05 -16.60 -26.59
C LEU A 165 0.22 -16.10 -27.27
N GLU A 166 0.14 -15.80 -28.55
CA GLU A 166 1.23 -15.12 -29.28
C GLU A 166 1.21 -13.59 -29.04
N SER A 167 0.04 -13.04 -28.74
CA SER A 167 -0.11 -11.61 -28.43
C SER A 167 -1.33 -11.37 -27.55
N ALA A 168 -1.33 -10.25 -26.84
CA ALA A 168 -2.44 -9.71 -26.08
C ALA A 168 -2.51 -8.20 -26.30
N GLN A 169 -3.68 -7.60 -26.14
CA GLN A 169 -3.92 -6.20 -26.49
C GLN A 169 -4.61 -5.42 -25.37
N ALA A 170 -4.74 -4.13 -25.57
CA ALA A 170 -5.43 -3.23 -24.66
C ALA A 170 -6.82 -3.76 -24.26
N GLY A 171 -7.07 -3.86 -22.95
CA GLY A 171 -8.26 -4.45 -22.33
C GLY A 171 -8.07 -5.87 -21.80
N ASP A 172 -7.05 -6.62 -22.30
CA ASP A 172 -6.81 -7.99 -21.88
C ASP A 172 -6.13 -8.05 -20.48
N ILE A 173 -6.42 -9.15 -19.79
CA ILE A 173 -5.71 -9.57 -18.58
C ILE A 173 -5.05 -10.91 -18.88
N VAL A 174 -3.73 -10.94 -18.79
CA VAL A 174 -2.92 -12.14 -19.10
C VAL A 174 -1.91 -12.41 -17.99
N ALA A 175 -1.34 -13.61 -17.96
CA ALA A 175 -0.22 -13.91 -17.10
C ALA A 175 1.07 -14.02 -17.94
N LEU A 176 2.11 -13.28 -17.51
CA LEU A 176 3.44 -13.33 -18.10
C LEU A 176 4.31 -14.29 -17.31
N LEU A 177 5.05 -15.16 -18.01
CA LEU A 177 5.98 -16.08 -17.39
C LEU A 177 7.43 -15.65 -17.66
N GLY A 178 8.26 -15.85 -16.63
CA GLY A 178 9.70 -15.61 -16.73
C GLY A 178 10.14 -14.17 -16.45
N MET A 179 9.25 -13.35 -15.91
CA MET A 179 9.59 -12.01 -15.43
C MET A 179 10.52 -12.12 -14.20
N LYS A 180 11.63 -11.39 -14.20
CA LYS A 180 12.69 -11.50 -13.17
C LYS A 180 12.76 -10.29 -12.24
N ASN A 181 12.50 -9.10 -12.77
CA ASN A 181 12.65 -7.84 -12.03
C ASN A 181 11.30 -7.16 -11.75
N THR A 182 10.22 -7.75 -12.23
CA THR A 182 8.86 -7.21 -12.05
C THR A 182 8.27 -7.68 -10.73
N LYS A 183 7.69 -6.75 -10.00
CA LYS A 183 6.95 -6.98 -8.75
C LYS A 183 5.49 -6.53 -8.90
N THR A 184 4.64 -6.92 -7.96
CA THR A 184 3.27 -6.41 -7.88
C THR A 184 3.28 -4.88 -7.79
N GLY A 185 2.45 -4.24 -8.60
CA GLY A 185 2.36 -2.78 -8.71
C GLY A 185 3.27 -2.14 -9.75
N HIS A 186 4.18 -2.89 -10.38
CA HIS A 186 5.07 -2.32 -11.39
C HIS A 186 4.38 -2.13 -12.75
N THR A 187 4.69 -1.02 -13.41
CA THR A 187 4.28 -0.75 -14.79
C THR A 187 5.30 -1.30 -15.77
N LEU A 188 4.81 -1.98 -16.79
CA LEU A 188 5.57 -2.40 -17.97
C LEU A 188 5.14 -1.51 -19.15
N ALA A 189 6.10 -0.93 -19.85
CA ALA A 189 5.85 0.03 -20.92
C ALA A 189 6.69 -0.29 -22.18
N ASP A 190 6.27 0.28 -23.31
CA ASP A 190 7.05 0.29 -24.53
C ASP A 190 8.41 0.96 -24.27
N ALA A 191 9.49 0.26 -24.62
CA ALA A 191 10.85 0.73 -24.39
C ALA A 191 11.20 2.02 -25.17
N ASN A 192 10.52 2.27 -26.30
CA ASN A 192 10.74 3.48 -27.11
C ASN A 192 9.92 4.69 -26.64
N ASN A 193 8.89 4.45 -25.85
CA ASN A 193 8.04 5.51 -25.31
C ASN A 193 7.64 5.11 -23.89
N PRO A 194 8.54 5.17 -22.89
CA PRO A 194 8.25 4.76 -21.54
C PRO A 194 7.39 5.80 -20.81
N ALA A 195 6.32 5.33 -20.18
CA ALA A 195 5.56 6.09 -19.19
C ALA A 195 5.01 5.14 -18.11
N THR A 196 4.82 5.64 -16.92
CA THR A 196 4.30 4.92 -15.76
C THR A 196 2.82 5.16 -15.64
N LEU A 197 2.07 4.12 -15.31
CA LEU A 197 0.68 4.26 -14.85
C LEU A 197 0.69 4.73 -13.39
N GLU A 198 -0.45 5.25 -12.92
CA GLU A 198 -0.59 5.65 -11.53
C GLU A 198 -0.09 4.52 -10.60
N PRO A 199 0.90 4.80 -9.72
CA PRO A 199 1.50 3.77 -8.89
C PRO A 199 0.51 3.25 -7.85
N MET A 200 0.54 1.95 -7.60
CA MET A 200 -0.17 1.38 -6.45
C MET A 200 0.55 1.79 -5.17
N VAL A 201 -0.16 2.41 -4.25
CA VAL A 201 0.38 2.79 -2.93
C VAL A 201 0.19 1.63 -1.97
N PHE A 202 1.29 1.13 -1.44
CA PHE A 202 1.29 0.10 -0.40
C PHE A 202 1.73 0.76 0.91
N PRO A 203 0.94 0.66 1.99
CA PRO A 203 1.35 1.20 3.28
C PRO A 203 2.55 0.43 3.85
N ASP A 204 3.37 1.13 4.61
CA ASP A 204 4.50 0.51 5.30
C ASP A 204 4.03 -0.48 6.36
N PRO A 205 4.77 -1.58 6.56
CA PRO A 205 4.49 -2.53 7.64
C PRO A 205 4.54 -1.89 9.01
N VAL A 206 3.59 -2.26 9.88
CA VAL A 206 3.43 -1.68 11.22
C VAL A 206 3.76 -2.66 12.36
N ILE A 207 3.98 -3.92 12.03
CA ILE A 207 4.33 -4.99 13.00
C ILE A 207 5.49 -5.80 12.45
N SER A 208 6.34 -6.28 13.34
CA SER A 208 7.44 -7.18 13.02
C SER A 208 7.50 -8.38 13.96
N ILE A 209 7.94 -9.52 13.44
CA ILE A 209 8.13 -10.76 14.21
C ILE A 209 9.46 -11.37 13.79
N ALA A 210 10.28 -11.76 14.75
CA ALA A 210 11.45 -12.58 14.49
C ALA A 210 11.02 -14.02 14.22
N ILE A 211 11.58 -14.62 13.16
CA ILE A 211 11.34 -16.02 12.84
C ILE A 211 12.66 -16.76 12.69
N SER A 212 12.68 -18.02 13.10
CA SER A 212 13.81 -18.92 12.88
C SER A 212 13.34 -20.26 12.35
N PRO A 213 14.04 -20.88 11.39
CA PRO A 213 13.68 -22.21 10.90
C PRO A 213 13.90 -23.24 12.02
N GLN A 214 13.04 -24.27 12.08
CA GLN A 214 13.16 -25.32 13.09
C GLN A 214 14.33 -26.25 12.85
N ASP A 215 14.82 -26.36 11.61
CA ASP A 215 15.96 -27.16 11.24
C ASP A 215 16.92 -26.44 10.29
N LYS A 216 18.15 -26.96 10.17
CA LYS A 216 19.18 -26.36 9.30
C LYS A 216 18.85 -26.46 7.80
N ALA A 217 18.12 -27.48 7.38
CA ALA A 217 17.71 -27.65 5.98
C ALA A 217 16.65 -26.62 5.58
N GLY A 218 15.89 -26.13 6.56
CA GLY A 218 14.90 -25.06 6.38
C GLY A 218 15.51 -23.71 6.07
N THR A 219 16.75 -23.43 6.45
CA THR A 219 17.36 -22.08 6.33
C THR A 219 17.42 -21.60 4.86
N GLU A 220 17.92 -22.43 3.95
CA GLU A 220 18.01 -22.09 2.54
C GLU A 220 16.61 -21.99 1.90
N LYS A 221 15.74 -22.93 2.21
CA LYS A 221 14.35 -22.92 1.74
C LYS A 221 13.58 -21.73 2.25
N LEU A 222 13.81 -21.29 3.50
CA LEU A 222 13.18 -20.11 4.10
C LEU A 222 13.53 -18.86 3.29
N GLY A 223 14.80 -18.62 2.98
CA GLY A 223 15.22 -17.46 2.21
C GLY A 223 14.57 -17.41 0.81
N ILE A 224 14.50 -18.55 0.12
CA ILE A 224 13.83 -18.63 -1.19
C ILE A 224 12.33 -18.36 -1.07
N ALA A 225 11.66 -18.97 -0.08
CA ALA A 225 10.22 -18.78 0.14
C ALA A 225 9.88 -17.32 0.49
N LEU A 226 10.64 -16.72 1.40
CA LEU A 226 10.43 -15.34 1.80
C LEU A 226 10.63 -14.35 0.64
N ASN A 227 11.64 -14.57 -0.21
CA ASN A 227 11.84 -13.75 -1.41
C ASN A 227 10.66 -13.82 -2.38
N LYS A 228 10.07 -15.00 -2.58
CA LYS A 228 8.86 -15.16 -3.39
C LYS A 228 7.67 -14.43 -2.79
N MET A 229 7.46 -14.56 -1.49
CA MET A 229 6.36 -13.90 -0.78
C MET A 229 6.47 -12.37 -0.82
N MET A 230 7.69 -11.81 -0.79
CA MET A 230 7.91 -10.36 -0.97
C MET A 230 7.64 -9.89 -2.41
N GLN A 231 7.80 -10.75 -3.41
CA GLN A 231 7.44 -10.41 -4.80
C GLN A 231 5.93 -10.40 -5.00
N GLU A 232 5.23 -11.31 -4.31
CA GLU A 232 3.77 -11.41 -4.37
C GLU A 232 3.07 -10.27 -3.64
N ASP A 233 3.62 -9.88 -2.49
CA ASP A 233 2.98 -8.93 -1.55
C ASP A 233 3.97 -7.82 -1.13
N PRO A 234 3.87 -6.62 -1.70
CA PRO A 234 4.72 -5.49 -1.36
C PRO A 234 4.57 -4.98 0.08
N SER A 235 3.44 -5.26 0.75
CA SER A 235 3.23 -4.93 2.17
C SER A 235 3.90 -5.90 3.13
N PHE A 236 4.42 -7.02 2.62
CA PHE A 236 5.22 -7.98 3.36
C PHE A 236 6.70 -7.74 3.12
N GLN A 237 7.45 -7.45 4.18
CA GLN A 237 8.88 -7.17 4.10
C GLN A 237 9.68 -8.13 4.98
N VAL A 238 10.91 -8.38 4.58
CA VAL A 238 11.84 -9.25 5.31
C VAL A 238 13.17 -8.52 5.46
N SER A 239 13.72 -8.55 6.67
CA SER A 239 15.06 -8.04 6.97
C SER A 239 15.79 -9.04 7.85
N THR A 240 17.11 -8.91 7.92
CA THR A 240 17.92 -9.62 8.91
C THR A 240 18.34 -8.62 9.96
N ASP A 241 18.23 -8.98 11.22
CA ASP A 241 18.77 -8.20 12.32
C ASP A 241 20.29 -8.34 12.36
N ASP A 242 20.99 -7.22 12.30
CA ASP A 242 22.46 -7.22 12.17
C ASP A 242 23.15 -7.68 13.46
N ASP A 243 22.52 -7.50 14.62
CA ASP A 243 23.08 -7.85 15.92
C ASP A 243 22.83 -9.32 16.29
N SER A 244 21.60 -9.79 16.13
CA SER A 244 21.19 -11.16 16.47
C SER A 244 21.33 -12.16 15.32
N GLY A 245 21.37 -11.69 14.07
CA GLY A 245 21.33 -12.51 12.86
C GLY A 245 19.98 -13.15 12.60
N GLU A 246 18.93 -12.78 13.35
CA GLU A 246 17.58 -13.32 13.17
C GLU A 246 16.90 -12.76 11.92
N THR A 247 16.05 -13.57 11.32
CA THR A 247 15.19 -13.14 10.22
C THR A 247 13.96 -12.47 10.79
N ILE A 248 13.74 -11.20 10.43
CA ILE A 248 12.58 -10.39 10.84
C ILE A 248 11.61 -10.31 9.67
N ILE A 249 10.38 -10.76 9.88
CA ILE A 249 9.27 -10.53 8.95
C ILE A 249 8.41 -9.36 9.43
N LYS A 250 7.98 -8.52 8.50
CA LYS A 250 7.20 -7.32 8.78
C LYS A 250 5.91 -7.33 7.96
N GLY A 251 4.82 -6.84 8.52
CA GLY A 251 3.50 -6.84 7.88
C GLY A 251 2.52 -5.86 8.49
N MET A 252 1.29 -5.91 7.99
CA MET A 252 0.21 -4.96 8.32
C MET A 252 -0.54 -5.30 9.61
N GLY A 253 -0.26 -6.42 10.24
CA GLY A 253 -0.88 -6.86 11.49
C GLY A 253 -0.59 -8.31 11.80
N GLU A 254 -0.99 -8.74 13.00
CA GLU A 254 -0.75 -10.09 13.51
C GLU A 254 -1.32 -11.18 12.58
N LEU A 255 -2.58 -11.05 12.18
CA LEU A 255 -3.24 -11.99 11.27
C LEU A 255 -2.51 -12.09 9.91
N HIS A 256 -2.00 -10.96 9.39
CA HIS A 256 -1.24 -10.95 8.15
C HIS A 256 0.02 -11.83 8.27
N LEU A 257 0.80 -11.65 9.34
CA LEU A 257 2.00 -12.45 9.57
C LEU A 257 1.70 -13.91 9.89
N ASP A 258 0.63 -14.20 10.62
CA ASP A 258 0.19 -15.57 10.89
C ASP A 258 -0.17 -16.31 9.58
N ILE A 259 -0.89 -15.65 8.68
CA ILE A 259 -1.20 -16.20 7.35
C ILE A 259 0.08 -16.45 6.55
N LYS A 260 1.04 -15.52 6.58
CA LYS A 260 2.33 -15.70 5.89
C LYS A 260 3.11 -16.89 6.44
N VAL A 261 3.14 -17.08 7.74
CA VAL A 261 3.78 -18.24 8.39
C VAL A 261 3.06 -19.55 8.05
N ASP A 262 1.75 -19.54 8.00
CA ASP A 262 0.96 -20.69 7.57
C ASP A 262 1.20 -21.07 6.09
N ILE A 263 1.37 -20.07 5.21
CA ILE A 263 1.78 -20.29 3.82
C ILE A 263 3.19 -20.88 3.74
N LEU A 264 4.16 -20.40 4.54
CA LEU A 264 5.50 -20.99 4.62
C LEU A 264 5.42 -22.49 4.93
N LYS A 265 4.59 -22.87 5.90
CA LYS A 265 4.40 -24.27 6.29
C LYS A 265 3.70 -25.08 5.20
N ARG A 266 2.52 -24.65 4.73
CA ARG A 266 1.66 -25.43 3.84
C ARG A 266 2.15 -25.48 2.40
N THR A 267 2.66 -24.35 1.88
CA THR A 267 3.01 -24.22 0.47
C THR A 267 4.50 -24.47 0.23
N HIS A 268 5.36 -23.96 1.12
CA HIS A 268 6.81 -24.07 0.95
C HIS A 268 7.46 -25.19 1.78
N GLY A 269 6.69 -25.84 2.68
CA GLY A 269 7.19 -26.92 3.52
C GLY A 269 8.28 -26.49 4.50
N VAL A 270 8.22 -25.24 4.99
CA VAL A 270 9.16 -24.65 5.94
C VAL A 270 8.43 -24.36 7.25
N GLU A 271 8.82 -25.06 8.32
CA GLU A 271 8.35 -24.77 9.67
C GLU A 271 9.29 -23.80 10.37
N VAL A 272 8.71 -22.77 11.01
CA VAL A 272 9.45 -21.72 11.73
C VAL A 272 8.96 -21.58 13.16
N ASN A 273 9.86 -21.17 14.04
CA ASN A 273 9.52 -20.66 15.37
C ASN A 273 9.27 -19.15 15.25
N MET A 274 8.25 -18.66 15.93
CA MET A 274 7.89 -17.24 15.94
C MET A 274 8.26 -16.62 17.29
N GLY A 275 8.88 -15.45 17.25
CA GLY A 275 9.08 -14.59 18.40
C GLY A 275 7.81 -13.82 18.79
N LYS A 276 7.95 -12.89 19.74
CA LYS A 276 6.83 -12.00 20.11
C LYS A 276 6.69 -10.89 19.07
N PRO A 277 5.45 -10.48 18.72
CA PRO A 277 5.20 -9.33 17.86
C PRO A 277 5.78 -8.03 18.45
N GLN A 278 6.38 -7.21 17.60
CA GLN A 278 6.90 -5.90 17.96
C GLN A 278 6.24 -4.83 17.10
N VAL A 279 5.84 -3.73 17.73
CA VAL A 279 5.27 -2.57 17.06
C VAL A 279 6.38 -1.78 16.39
N ALA A 280 6.17 -1.38 15.14
CA ALA A 280 7.09 -0.50 14.44
C ALA A 280 6.83 0.96 14.86
N TYR A 281 7.43 1.37 15.96
CA TYR A 281 7.42 2.77 16.38
C TYR A 281 8.21 3.65 15.40
N ARG A 282 7.97 4.96 15.47
CA ARG A 282 8.69 5.99 14.72
C ARG A 282 9.08 7.14 15.64
N GLU A 283 9.98 7.98 15.19
CA GLU A 283 10.29 9.24 15.87
C GLU A 283 9.90 10.43 14.98
N THR A 284 9.69 11.58 15.57
CA THR A 284 9.58 12.86 14.88
C THR A 284 10.22 13.95 15.74
N ILE A 285 10.25 15.17 15.24
CA ILE A 285 10.73 16.34 15.97
C ILE A 285 9.58 17.33 16.17
N THR A 286 9.67 18.15 17.23
CA THR A 286 8.64 19.11 17.59
C THR A 286 9.11 20.57 17.55
N GLN A 287 10.42 20.79 17.44
CA GLN A 287 11.03 22.12 17.50
C GLN A 287 11.92 22.38 16.28
N ILE A 288 12.00 23.65 15.89
CA ILE A 288 12.91 24.11 14.85
C ILE A 288 14.30 24.26 15.43
N VAL A 289 15.30 23.80 14.70
CA VAL A 289 16.72 23.95 15.06
C VAL A 289 17.47 24.56 13.90
N GLU A 290 18.04 25.74 14.11
CA GLU A 290 19.02 26.36 13.22
C GLU A 290 20.42 26.17 13.85
N ASP A 291 21.33 25.55 13.11
CA ASP A 291 22.66 25.21 13.64
C ASP A 291 23.70 25.18 12.52
N THR A 292 24.95 25.06 12.93
CA THR A 292 26.10 24.97 12.03
C THR A 292 26.95 23.77 12.41
N TYR A 293 27.41 23.01 11.43
CA TYR A 293 28.42 21.98 11.66
C TYR A 293 29.61 22.13 10.72
N THR A 294 30.83 22.01 11.30
CA THR A 294 32.08 22.03 10.53
C THR A 294 32.81 20.71 10.72
N HIS A 295 32.91 19.93 9.65
CA HIS A 295 33.78 18.76 9.59
C HIS A 295 35.18 19.21 9.15
N LYS A 296 36.17 18.99 10.02
CA LYS A 296 37.57 19.27 9.71
C LYS A 296 38.46 18.12 10.24
N LYS A 297 39.16 17.44 9.33
CA LYS A 297 40.12 16.39 9.67
C LYS A 297 41.40 16.62 8.90
N GLN A 298 42.52 16.73 9.61
CA GLN A 298 43.84 16.79 9.04
C GLN A 298 44.65 15.56 9.51
N THR A 299 44.93 14.67 8.60
CA THR A 299 45.81 13.51 8.83
C THR A 299 46.82 13.54 7.69
N GLY A 300 48.11 13.57 7.97
CA GLY A 300 49.29 13.53 7.10
C GLY A 300 49.19 13.30 5.56
N GLY A 301 48.08 13.65 4.94
CA GLY A 301 47.75 13.55 3.52
C GLY A 301 46.70 14.63 3.18
N SER A 302 45.84 14.41 2.13
CA SER A 302 44.72 15.32 1.81
C SER A 302 43.77 15.43 3.00
N GLY A 303 43.50 16.64 3.47
CA GLY A 303 42.57 16.94 4.55
C GLY A 303 41.08 16.66 4.14
N GLN A 304 40.19 16.76 5.11
CA GLN A 304 38.75 16.76 4.88
C GLN A 304 38.17 18.04 5.46
N PHE A 305 37.41 18.77 4.67
CA PHE A 305 36.73 19.98 5.12
C PHE A 305 35.31 20.07 4.51
N ALA A 306 34.32 20.28 5.36
CA ALA A 306 32.98 20.68 4.94
C ALA A 306 32.31 21.46 6.06
N LYS A 307 31.73 22.62 5.74
CA LYS A 307 30.89 23.40 6.65
C LYS A 307 29.50 23.49 6.08
N ILE A 308 28.49 23.19 6.89
CA ILE A 308 27.08 23.34 6.56
C ILE A 308 26.38 24.19 7.61
N ASP A 309 25.65 25.21 7.17
CA ASP A 309 24.73 25.99 7.97
C ASP A 309 23.31 25.56 7.56
N TYR A 310 22.51 25.10 8.48
CA TYR A 310 21.27 24.39 8.17
C TYR A 310 20.15 24.71 9.14
N LEU A 311 18.93 24.50 8.65
CA LEU A 311 17.70 24.61 9.41
C LEU A 311 16.96 23.27 9.31
N ILE A 312 16.59 22.71 10.48
CA ILE A 312 15.77 21.50 10.60
C ILE A 312 14.42 21.92 11.18
N GLU A 313 13.34 21.52 10.53
CA GLU A 313 11.97 21.87 10.91
C GLU A 313 11.09 20.62 10.94
N PRO A 314 10.09 20.56 11.87
CA PRO A 314 9.02 19.58 11.78
C PRO A 314 8.30 19.72 10.44
N GLY A 315 8.08 18.61 9.74
CA GLY A 315 7.24 18.55 8.56
C GLY A 315 5.75 18.41 8.91
N GLU A 316 4.90 18.56 7.91
CA GLU A 316 3.49 18.20 8.05
C GLU A 316 3.32 16.68 8.18
N GLN A 317 2.26 16.24 8.85
CA GLN A 317 1.99 14.81 9.02
C GLN A 317 1.91 14.10 7.65
N ASN A 318 2.65 13.01 7.50
CA ASN A 318 2.82 12.24 6.28
C ASN A 318 3.53 12.97 5.12
N SER A 319 4.25 14.06 5.41
CA SER A 319 5.07 14.74 4.39
C SER A 319 6.39 14.00 4.09
N GLY A 320 6.77 13.06 4.94
CA GLY A 320 8.03 12.34 4.83
C GLY A 320 9.25 13.23 4.99
N TYR A 321 10.25 13.05 4.14
CA TYR A 321 11.46 13.87 4.12
C TYR A 321 11.39 14.92 3.02
N THR A 322 11.73 16.16 3.35
CA THR A 322 11.87 17.24 2.36
C THR A 322 13.23 17.89 2.48
N PHE A 323 13.87 18.12 1.33
CA PHE A 323 15.15 18.82 1.24
C PHE A 323 15.00 20.09 0.40
N GLU A 324 15.54 21.19 0.91
CA GLU A 324 15.62 22.45 0.18
C GLU A 324 17.01 23.07 0.34
N SER A 325 17.61 23.57 -0.73
CA SER A 325 18.83 24.36 -0.65
C SER A 325 18.55 25.84 -0.91
N LYS A 326 18.93 26.70 0.05
CA LYS A 326 18.86 28.16 -0.04
C LYS A 326 20.24 28.80 -0.21
N VAL A 327 21.26 28.01 -0.47
CA VAL A 327 22.63 28.49 -0.64
C VAL A 327 22.71 29.48 -1.80
N THR A 328 23.21 30.66 -1.52
CA THR A 328 23.49 31.72 -2.50
C THR A 328 25.00 32.03 -2.53
N GLY A 329 25.53 32.41 -3.69
CA GLY A 329 26.92 32.85 -3.81
C GLY A 329 27.97 31.75 -3.96
N GLY A 330 27.59 30.45 -4.06
CA GLY A 330 28.51 29.35 -4.35
C GLY A 330 29.38 28.88 -3.17
N ASN A 331 29.02 29.26 -1.94
CA ASN A 331 29.74 28.85 -0.72
C ASN A 331 29.72 27.33 -0.49
N VAL A 332 28.65 26.66 -0.95
CA VAL A 332 28.58 25.21 -1.08
C VAL A 332 28.29 24.88 -2.54
N PRO A 333 29.23 24.32 -3.31
CA PRO A 333 29.02 23.91 -4.69
C PRO A 333 27.86 22.96 -4.86
N ARG A 334 27.07 23.13 -5.93
CA ARG A 334 25.85 22.32 -6.20
C ARG A 334 26.12 20.83 -6.29
N GLU A 335 27.31 20.44 -6.70
CA GLU A 335 27.73 19.04 -6.76
C GLU A 335 27.70 18.31 -5.42
N TYR A 336 27.76 19.05 -4.28
CA TYR A 336 27.71 18.47 -2.93
C TYR A 336 26.30 18.42 -2.32
N TRP A 337 25.29 19.09 -2.90
CA TRP A 337 23.95 19.15 -2.35
C TRP A 337 23.30 17.76 -2.25
N SER A 338 23.44 16.94 -3.31
CA SER A 338 22.93 15.58 -3.31
C SER A 338 23.60 14.69 -2.25
N ALA A 339 24.87 14.94 -1.91
CA ALA A 339 25.57 14.24 -0.85
C ALA A 339 25.00 14.61 0.54
N VAL A 340 24.70 15.90 0.74
CA VAL A 340 24.05 16.40 1.98
C VAL A 340 22.64 15.80 2.12
N GLU A 341 21.82 15.90 1.08
CA GLU A 341 20.45 15.37 1.04
C GLU A 341 20.41 13.88 1.41
N LYS A 342 21.13 13.04 0.67
CA LYS A 342 21.18 11.59 0.88
C LYS A 342 21.75 11.20 2.24
N ALA A 343 22.72 11.95 2.74
CA ALA A 343 23.33 11.69 4.04
C ALA A 343 22.35 11.98 5.17
N PHE A 344 21.55 13.04 5.08
CA PHE A 344 20.51 13.32 6.07
C PHE A 344 19.40 12.28 6.01
N GLU A 345 18.88 11.99 4.81
CA GLU A 345 17.85 10.97 4.57
C GLU A 345 18.27 9.61 5.13
N SER A 346 19.49 9.17 4.83
CA SER A 346 20.02 7.90 5.36
C SER A 346 20.16 7.90 6.89
N SER A 347 20.44 9.06 7.49
CA SER A 347 20.54 9.18 8.96
C SER A 347 19.19 9.09 9.65
N MET A 348 18.10 9.43 8.96
CA MET A 348 16.73 9.33 9.49
C MET A 348 16.29 7.88 9.75
N ASN A 349 16.95 6.89 9.18
CA ASN A 349 16.64 5.48 9.45
C ASN A 349 16.92 5.07 10.92
N GLU A 350 17.69 5.87 11.66
CA GLU A 350 18.04 5.64 13.05
C GLU A 350 17.80 6.92 13.87
N GLY A 351 16.70 6.95 14.61
CA GLY A 351 16.33 8.07 15.49
C GLY A 351 17.28 8.19 16.68
N THR A 352 17.28 9.36 17.31
CA THR A 352 18.20 9.68 18.40
C THR A 352 17.63 9.45 19.79
N MET A 353 16.34 9.12 19.90
CA MET A 353 15.63 8.90 21.16
C MET A 353 15.63 7.42 21.56
N ALA A 354 15.12 6.56 20.68
CA ALA A 354 15.00 5.13 20.90
C ALA A 354 15.51 4.28 19.70
N GLY A 355 16.11 4.93 18.70
CA GLY A 355 16.65 4.27 17.52
C GLY A 355 15.61 3.98 16.43
N PHE A 356 14.36 4.42 16.59
CA PHE A 356 13.35 4.23 15.56
C PHE A 356 13.47 5.25 14.41
N PRO A 357 13.12 4.89 13.18
CA PRO A 357 13.19 5.80 12.04
C PRO A 357 12.45 7.11 12.28
N LEU A 358 13.07 8.22 11.87
CA LEU A 358 12.52 9.58 11.97
C LEU A 358 11.57 9.84 10.80
N LEU A 359 10.41 10.45 11.04
CA LEU A 359 9.41 10.84 10.05
C LEU A 359 9.13 12.34 10.06
N ASP A 360 8.64 12.84 8.93
CA ASP A 360 8.07 14.18 8.77
C ASP A 360 9.04 15.28 9.19
N VAL A 361 10.19 15.36 8.50
CA VAL A 361 11.25 16.32 8.76
C VAL A 361 11.63 17.06 7.48
N SER A 362 11.73 18.38 7.59
CA SER A 362 12.27 19.27 6.56
C SER A 362 13.70 19.67 6.91
N PHE A 363 14.63 19.44 5.98
CA PHE A 363 16.01 19.89 6.09
C PHE A 363 16.30 20.95 5.04
N LYS A 364 16.73 22.13 5.49
CA LYS A 364 17.10 23.25 4.61
C LYS A 364 18.60 23.54 4.75
N LEU A 365 19.34 23.39 3.66
CA LEU A 365 20.72 23.83 3.60
C LEU A 365 20.75 25.33 3.34
N MET A 366 21.10 26.13 4.37
CA MET A 366 21.02 27.59 4.33
C MET A 366 22.27 28.22 3.72
N ASP A 367 23.46 27.78 4.16
CA ASP A 367 24.76 28.23 3.67
C ASP A 367 25.84 27.21 4.09
N GLY A 368 27.11 27.56 4.00
CA GLY A 368 28.20 26.71 4.44
C GLY A 368 29.56 27.21 3.99
N GLY A 369 30.47 26.29 3.81
CA GLY A 369 31.81 26.59 3.30
C GLY A 369 32.51 25.35 2.76
N PHE A 370 33.32 25.55 1.75
CA PHE A 370 34.13 24.51 1.15
C PHE A 370 35.60 24.96 1.02
N HIS A 371 36.49 24.02 0.87
CA HIS A 371 37.91 24.23 0.61
C HIS A 371 38.29 23.55 -0.69
N ALA A 372 38.91 24.27 -1.60
CA ALA A 372 39.16 23.81 -2.98
C ALA A 372 39.93 22.48 -3.09
N VAL A 373 40.73 22.12 -2.08
CA VAL A 373 41.55 20.90 -2.06
C VAL A 373 40.99 19.83 -1.12
N ASP A 374 40.43 20.24 0.05
CA ASP A 374 40.08 19.32 1.13
C ASP A 374 38.58 19.00 1.17
N SER A 375 37.74 19.63 0.33
CA SER A 375 36.32 19.33 0.26
C SER A 375 36.02 18.22 -0.76
N SER A 376 35.09 17.35 -0.37
CA SER A 376 34.62 16.24 -1.19
C SER A 376 33.17 15.88 -0.80
N ALA A 377 32.47 15.13 -1.65
CA ALA A 377 31.13 14.59 -1.33
C ALA A 377 31.15 13.85 0.02
N MET A 378 32.16 13.00 0.26
CA MET A 378 32.34 12.28 1.52
C MET A 378 32.49 13.22 2.72
N ALA A 379 33.22 14.36 2.58
CA ALA A 379 33.36 15.32 3.67
C ALA A 379 32.01 15.96 4.04
N PHE A 380 31.18 16.27 3.03
CA PHE A 380 29.82 16.78 3.25
C PHE A 380 28.87 15.73 3.81
N GLU A 381 28.97 14.46 3.38
CA GLU A 381 28.21 13.36 4.00
C GLU A 381 28.53 13.22 5.49
N LEU A 382 29.82 13.21 5.85
CA LEU A 382 30.27 13.12 7.25
C LEU A 382 29.81 14.32 8.07
N ALA A 383 29.89 15.54 7.49
CA ALA A 383 29.40 16.74 8.13
C ALA A 383 27.89 16.65 8.41
N THR A 384 27.10 16.18 7.44
CA THR A 384 25.65 16.07 7.57
C THR A 384 25.24 15.01 8.59
N LYS A 385 25.88 13.83 8.59
CA LYS A 385 25.64 12.79 9.59
C LYS A 385 25.97 13.27 11.02
N ALA A 386 27.03 14.05 11.17
CA ALA A 386 27.37 14.64 12.44
C ALA A 386 26.40 15.76 12.86
N ALA A 387 25.96 16.59 11.90
CA ALA A 387 24.92 17.61 12.11
C ALA A 387 23.61 16.99 12.58
N TYR A 388 23.17 15.90 11.96
CA TYR A 388 22.00 15.11 12.37
C TYR A 388 22.10 14.72 13.85
N ARG A 389 23.19 14.04 14.24
CA ARG A 389 23.41 13.60 15.63
C ARG A 389 23.49 14.75 16.64
N GLN A 390 23.99 15.91 16.20
CA GLN A 390 24.08 17.10 17.03
C GLN A 390 22.74 17.79 17.26
N SER A 391 21.89 17.86 16.23
CA SER A 391 20.73 18.75 16.21
C SER A 391 19.41 18.05 16.47
N ILE A 392 19.22 16.79 16.09
CA ILE A 392 17.97 16.07 16.35
C ILE A 392 17.63 15.98 17.84
N PRO A 393 18.58 15.72 18.77
CA PRO A 393 18.27 15.76 20.21
C PRO A 393 17.80 17.13 20.72
N LYS A 394 18.20 18.22 20.04
CA LYS A 394 17.80 19.60 20.38
C LYS A 394 16.43 19.96 19.78
N ALA A 395 16.00 19.21 18.76
CA ALA A 395 14.75 19.46 18.04
C ALA A 395 13.50 18.91 18.77
N GLY A 396 13.63 18.49 20.02
CA GLY A 396 12.53 17.92 20.80
C GLY A 396 11.98 16.63 20.17
N PRO A 397 12.80 15.57 20.12
CA PRO A 397 12.38 14.30 19.54
C PRO A 397 11.19 13.72 20.31
N GLN A 398 10.25 13.11 19.60
CA GLN A 398 9.02 12.52 20.13
C GLN A 398 8.75 11.16 19.50
N LEU A 399 8.40 10.18 20.33
CA LEU A 399 8.02 8.84 19.87
C LEU A 399 6.61 8.86 19.28
N LEU A 400 6.45 8.17 18.15
CA LEU A 400 5.18 7.97 17.46
C LEU A 400 4.79 6.50 17.47
N GLU A 401 3.50 6.23 17.70
CA GLU A 401 2.90 4.90 17.63
C GLU A 401 1.93 4.79 16.43
N PRO A 402 1.84 3.61 15.78
CA PRO A 402 0.89 3.40 14.70
C PRO A 402 -0.53 3.31 15.25
N ILE A 403 -1.41 4.13 14.69
CA ILE A 403 -2.85 4.14 14.97
C ILE A 403 -3.58 3.37 13.88
N MET A 404 -4.40 2.43 14.31
CA MET A 404 -5.22 1.61 13.43
C MET A 404 -6.63 2.17 13.37
N LYS A 405 -7.20 2.17 12.17
CA LYS A 405 -8.65 2.30 11.98
C LYS A 405 -9.26 0.94 12.21
N VAL A 406 -10.17 0.86 13.15
CA VAL A 406 -10.80 -0.38 13.61
C VAL A 406 -12.29 -0.30 13.36
N ASP A 407 -12.79 -1.28 12.61
CA ASP A 407 -14.22 -1.48 12.37
C ASP A 407 -14.68 -2.74 13.10
N VAL A 408 -15.55 -2.61 14.08
CA VAL A 408 -16.14 -3.74 14.79
C VAL A 408 -17.60 -3.88 14.44
N TYR A 409 -17.99 -5.07 14.05
CA TYR A 409 -19.38 -5.43 13.81
C TYR A 409 -19.87 -6.35 14.91
N THR A 410 -20.93 -5.97 15.62
CA THR A 410 -21.44 -6.70 16.78
C THR A 410 -22.96 -6.64 16.86
N PRO A 411 -23.61 -7.67 17.41
CA PRO A 411 -25.03 -7.57 17.80
C PRO A 411 -25.28 -6.41 18.77
N GLU A 412 -26.46 -5.83 18.72
CA GLU A 412 -26.82 -4.64 19.49
C GLU A 412 -26.63 -4.85 21.01
N ASP A 413 -26.90 -6.04 21.52
CA ASP A 413 -26.79 -6.41 22.95
C ASP A 413 -25.35 -6.28 23.49
N HIS A 414 -24.33 -6.31 22.63
CA HIS A 414 -22.92 -6.29 23.00
C HIS A 414 -22.18 -4.98 22.67
N VAL A 415 -22.88 -3.99 22.09
CA VAL A 415 -22.27 -2.72 21.67
C VAL A 415 -21.60 -1.99 22.83
N GLY A 416 -22.26 -1.96 24.00
CA GLY A 416 -21.72 -1.32 25.19
C GLY A 416 -20.42 -1.94 25.67
N ASP A 417 -20.32 -3.27 25.66
CA ASP A 417 -19.12 -4.00 26.07
C ASP A 417 -17.96 -3.76 25.07
N VAL A 418 -18.27 -3.77 23.78
CA VAL A 418 -17.28 -3.49 22.71
C VAL A 418 -16.73 -2.08 22.84
N ILE A 419 -17.58 -1.06 23.01
CA ILE A 419 -17.16 0.32 23.20
C ILE A 419 -16.33 0.46 24.47
N GLY A 420 -16.77 -0.17 25.56
CA GLY A 420 -16.05 -0.16 26.83
C GLY A 420 -14.65 -0.79 26.73
N ASP A 421 -14.51 -1.88 25.97
CA ASP A 421 -13.22 -2.53 25.76
C ASP A 421 -12.29 -1.72 24.83
N LEU A 422 -12.83 -1.16 23.75
CA LEU A 422 -12.06 -0.27 22.87
C LEU A 422 -11.54 0.96 23.63
N ASN A 423 -12.36 1.58 24.49
CA ASN A 423 -11.94 2.71 25.32
C ASN A 423 -10.81 2.30 26.30
N ARG A 424 -10.89 1.11 26.91
CA ARG A 424 -9.79 0.59 27.75
C ARG A 424 -8.49 0.38 26.99
N ARG A 425 -8.56 0.10 25.69
CA ARG A 425 -7.43 -0.04 24.75
C ARG A 425 -6.98 1.29 24.15
N ARG A 426 -7.27 2.40 24.81
CA ARG A 426 -6.97 3.76 24.32
C ARG A 426 -7.62 4.06 22.96
N GLY A 427 -8.67 3.31 22.60
CA GLY A 427 -9.41 3.53 21.37
C GLY A 427 -10.29 4.77 21.45
N MET A 428 -10.35 5.50 20.34
CA MET A 428 -11.24 6.65 20.16
C MET A 428 -12.39 6.25 19.23
N ILE A 429 -13.60 6.22 19.74
CA ILE A 429 -14.79 5.91 18.94
C ILE A 429 -15.08 7.09 17.99
N LYS A 430 -15.22 6.81 16.71
CA LYS A 430 -15.51 7.80 15.66
C LYS A 430 -16.98 7.85 15.27
N SER A 431 -17.58 6.69 15.03
CA SER A 431 -19.01 6.57 14.73
C SER A 431 -19.58 5.24 15.23
N GLN A 432 -20.89 5.20 15.31
CA GLN A 432 -21.66 4.00 15.58
C GLN A 432 -22.86 4.00 14.62
N ASP A 433 -22.96 2.96 13.81
CA ASP A 433 -23.99 2.81 12.79
C ASP A 433 -24.79 1.53 13.06
N THR A 434 -26.06 1.67 13.42
CA THR A 434 -26.93 0.53 13.73
C THR A 434 -27.76 0.15 12.51
N GLY A 435 -27.65 -1.09 12.09
CA GLY A 435 -28.39 -1.68 10.98
C GLY A 435 -29.27 -2.85 11.41
N PRO A 436 -30.06 -3.43 10.50
CA PRO A 436 -30.99 -4.53 10.82
C PRO A 436 -30.33 -5.80 11.35
N THR A 437 -29.04 -5.99 11.12
CA THR A 437 -28.30 -7.21 11.46
C THR A 437 -27.27 -7.01 12.57
N GLY A 438 -27.14 -5.79 13.10
CA GLY A 438 -26.22 -5.43 14.17
C GLY A 438 -25.67 -4.01 14.03
N THR A 439 -24.74 -3.67 14.90
CA THR A 439 -24.12 -2.35 14.97
C THR A 439 -22.66 -2.41 14.51
N ARG A 440 -22.28 -1.49 13.65
CA ARG A 440 -20.90 -1.21 13.27
C ARG A 440 -20.35 -0.10 14.17
N VAL A 441 -19.24 -0.35 14.82
CA VAL A 441 -18.51 0.61 15.65
C VAL A 441 -17.19 0.92 14.95
N ASN A 442 -17.01 2.18 14.54
CA ASN A 442 -15.76 2.68 13.99
C ASN A 442 -14.93 3.32 15.10
N ALA A 443 -13.66 2.95 15.20
CA ALA A 443 -12.74 3.51 16.18
C ALA A 443 -11.35 3.69 15.60
N SER A 444 -10.54 4.53 16.26
CA SER A 444 -9.09 4.57 16.07
C SER A 444 -8.44 4.05 17.34
N ALA A 445 -7.52 3.10 17.24
CA ALA A 445 -6.82 2.53 18.40
C ALA A 445 -5.35 2.28 18.10
N PRO A 446 -4.45 2.43 19.10
CA PRO A 446 -3.03 2.10 18.95
C PRO A 446 -2.86 0.59 18.69
N LEU A 447 -1.98 0.24 17.74
CA LEU A 447 -1.73 -1.16 17.39
C LEU A 447 -1.28 -2.00 18.59
N ALA A 448 -0.44 -1.43 19.48
CA ALA A 448 0.05 -2.12 20.67
C ALA A 448 -1.07 -2.66 21.56
N GLU A 449 -2.21 -1.97 21.63
CA GLU A 449 -3.36 -2.35 22.44
C GLU A 449 -4.28 -3.38 21.74
N MET A 450 -4.07 -3.63 20.46
CA MET A 450 -4.96 -4.45 19.65
C MET A 450 -4.50 -5.92 19.51
N PHE A 451 -3.33 -6.27 20.02
CA PHE A 451 -2.86 -7.66 20.01
C PHE A 451 -3.83 -8.57 20.75
N GLY A 452 -4.18 -9.70 20.12
CA GLY A 452 -5.13 -10.67 20.66
C GLY A 452 -6.59 -10.18 20.74
N TYR A 453 -6.93 -9.02 20.18
CA TYR A 453 -8.27 -8.43 20.27
C TYR A 453 -9.39 -9.35 19.77
N ILE A 454 -9.13 -10.15 18.69
CA ILE A 454 -10.13 -11.08 18.16
C ILE A 454 -10.61 -12.10 19.20
N GLY A 455 -9.71 -12.59 20.05
CA GLY A 455 -10.04 -13.51 21.13
C GLY A 455 -10.96 -12.86 22.17
N HIS A 456 -10.64 -11.65 22.60
CA HIS A 456 -11.48 -10.85 23.49
C HIS A 456 -12.84 -10.52 22.89
N LEU A 457 -12.88 -10.07 21.64
CA LEU A 457 -14.11 -9.74 20.93
C LEU A 457 -15.05 -10.95 20.85
N ARG A 458 -14.54 -12.12 20.48
CA ARG A 458 -15.31 -13.36 20.43
C ARG A 458 -15.86 -13.75 21.79
N THR A 459 -15.08 -13.59 22.84
CA THR A 459 -15.53 -13.87 24.21
C THR A 459 -16.67 -12.94 24.63
N MET A 460 -16.53 -11.62 24.40
CA MET A 460 -17.54 -10.63 24.74
C MET A 460 -18.84 -10.80 23.95
N THR A 461 -18.75 -11.20 22.70
CA THR A 461 -19.89 -11.27 21.76
C THR A 461 -20.44 -12.67 21.54
N SER A 462 -20.02 -13.65 22.37
CA SER A 462 -20.39 -15.07 22.21
C SER A 462 -20.07 -15.61 20.80
N GLY A 463 -18.94 -15.23 20.25
CA GLY A 463 -18.46 -15.62 18.91
C GLY A 463 -19.10 -14.87 17.75
N ARG A 464 -20.00 -13.92 17.97
CA ARG A 464 -20.76 -13.22 16.93
C ARG A 464 -20.12 -11.93 16.45
N GLY A 465 -19.16 -11.38 17.20
CA GLY A 465 -18.42 -10.18 16.81
C GLY A 465 -17.40 -10.46 15.71
N GLN A 466 -17.29 -9.52 14.79
CA GLN A 466 -16.28 -9.49 13.75
C GLN A 466 -15.56 -8.16 13.79
N PHE A 467 -14.30 -8.11 13.40
CA PHE A 467 -13.59 -6.84 13.24
C PHE A 467 -12.65 -6.88 12.05
N SER A 468 -12.39 -5.71 11.51
CA SER A 468 -11.29 -5.46 10.59
C SER A 468 -10.44 -4.32 11.12
N MET A 469 -9.19 -4.31 10.77
CA MET A 469 -8.22 -3.32 11.23
C MET A 469 -7.26 -3.00 10.08
N GLU A 470 -7.07 -1.70 9.83
CA GLU A 470 -6.13 -1.20 8.84
C GLU A 470 -5.29 -0.06 9.43
N PHE A 471 -4.05 0.09 8.95
CA PHE A 471 -3.21 1.21 9.36
C PHE A 471 -3.83 2.53 8.90
N SER A 472 -3.85 3.51 9.80
CA SER A 472 -4.36 4.85 9.51
C SER A 472 -3.24 5.89 9.43
N HIS A 473 -2.52 6.10 10.52
CA HIS A 473 -1.47 7.10 10.64
C HIS A 473 -0.60 6.84 11.87
N TYR A 474 0.51 7.56 11.96
CA TYR A 474 1.30 7.65 13.18
C TYR A 474 0.81 8.82 14.05
N ALA A 475 0.76 8.62 15.37
CA ALA A 475 0.42 9.67 16.32
C ALA A 475 1.39 9.66 17.52
N PRO A 476 1.57 10.80 18.22
CA PRO A 476 2.43 10.88 19.39
C PRO A 476 2.04 9.88 20.49
N CYS A 477 3.04 9.14 20.97
CA CYS A 477 2.87 8.28 22.14
C CYS A 477 2.60 9.10 23.40
N PRO A 478 1.68 8.67 24.31
CA PRO A 478 1.64 9.17 25.67
C PRO A 478 2.99 8.94 26.39
N SER A 479 3.35 9.84 27.30
CA SER A 479 4.67 9.78 27.98
C SER A 479 4.91 8.47 28.70
N ASN A 480 3.90 7.92 29.38
CA ASN A 480 4.02 6.64 30.08
C ASN A 480 4.30 5.46 29.14
N VAL A 481 3.77 5.50 27.91
CA VAL A 481 4.03 4.46 26.89
C VAL A 481 5.43 4.66 26.28
N ALA A 482 5.80 5.91 26.03
CA ALA A 482 7.13 6.23 25.52
C ALA A 482 8.23 5.78 26.49
N ASP A 483 8.05 6.02 27.81
CA ASP A 483 8.98 5.62 28.86
C ASP A 483 9.15 4.08 28.97
N GLU A 484 8.13 3.30 28.58
CA GLU A 484 8.21 1.83 28.57
C GLU A 484 8.88 1.29 27.29
N VAL A 485 8.84 2.04 26.21
CA VAL A 485 9.37 1.64 24.91
C VAL A 485 10.84 2.02 24.75
N ILE A 486 11.28 3.15 25.37
CA ILE A 486 12.65 3.65 25.38
C ILE A 486 13.48 2.85 26.40
#